data_bc40e4bffa9de9e5a5d82a327e4429e5
#
_entry.id   bc40e4bffa9de9e5a5d82a327e4429e5
#
_cell.length_a   1.000
_cell.length_b   1.000
_cell.length_c   1.000
_cell.angle_alpha   90.00
_cell.angle_beta   90.00
_cell.angle_gamma   90.00
#
_symmetry.space_group_name_H-M   'P 1'
#
loop_
_entity.id
_entity.type
_entity.pdbx_description
1 polymer ?
#
loop_
_entity_poly.entity_id
_entity_poly.type
_entity_poly.pdbx_seq_one_letter_code
_entity_poly.pdbx_strand_id
1 'polypeptide(L)' 'MIYTKTIVECLRFVEEVHHGQYDKLGVPYVLHPVAVAEQMTTEKEILVALLHDVVEDT' A
#
# COMPACT_ATOMS: atom_id res chain seq x y z
N MET A 1 0.59 9.90 -7.35
CA MET A 1 0.62 8.46 -7.74
C MET A 1 -0.11 8.28 -9.06
N ILE A 2 0.43 7.43 -9.93
CA ILE A 2 -0.24 7.07 -11.18
C ILE A 2 -1.23 5.93 -10.89
N TYR A 3 -2.47 6.06 -11.35
CA TYR A 3 -3.49 5.04 -11.10
C TYR A 3 -3.74 4.22 -12.38
N THR A 4 -2.89 3.22 -12.60
CA THR A 4 -3.14 2.23 -13.64
C THR A 4 -4.10 1.18 -13.09
N LYS A 5 -4.68 0.36 -13.98
CA LYS A 5 -5.55 -0.73 -13.55
C LYS A 5 -4.84 -1.65 -12.56
N THR A 6 -3.58 -1.97 -12.83
CA THR A 6 -2.78 -2.84 -11.96
C THR A 6 -2.59 -2.21 -10.58
N ILE A 7 -2.30 -0.92 -10.54
CA ILE A 7 -2.12 -0.20 -9.27
C ILE A 7 -3.43 -0.16 -8.48
N VAL A 8 -4.55 0.10 -9.14
CA VAL A 8 -5.85 0.12 -8.47
C VAL A 8 -6.18 -1.25 -7.88
N GLU A 9 -5.93 -2.32 -8.61
CA GLU A 9 -6.14 -3.67 -8.11
C GLU A 9 -5.23 -3.97 -6.93
N CYS A 10 -3.97 -3.54 -6.99
CA CYS A 10 -3.02 -3.70 -5.89
C CYS A 10 -3.46 -2.92 -4.65
N LEU A 11 -3.95 -1.70 -4.83
CA LEU A 11 -4.45 -0.88 -3.71
C LEU A 11 -5.61 -1.57 -3.00
N ARG A 12 -6.53 -2.15 -3.76
CA ARG A 12 -7.65 -2.88 -3.17
C ARG A 12 -7.19 -4.08 -2.37
N PHE A 13 -6.22 -4.81 -2.91
CA PHE A 13 -5.63 -5.97 -2.24
C PHE A 13 -4.95 -5.56 -0.94
N VAL A 14 -4.12 -4.53 -0.97
CA VAL A 14 -3.38 -4.05 0.20
C VAL A 14 -4.34 -3.52 1.26
N GLU A 15 -5.38 -2.79 0.85
CA GLU A 15 -6.40 -2.31 1.77
C GLU A 15 -7.11 -3.47 2.47
N GLU A 16 -7.42 -4.52 1.73
CA GLU A 16 -8.08 -5.70 2.28
C GLU A 16 -7.17 -6.45 3.27
N VAL A 17 -5.90 -6.62 2.91
CA VAL A 17 -4.91 -7.30 3.77
C VAL A 17 -4.73 -6.55 5.09
N HIS A 18 -4.68 -5.24 5.04
CA HIS A 18 -4.46 -4.41 6.24
C HIS A 18 -5.75 -3.93 6.89
N HIS A 19 -6.89 -4.45 6.46
CA HIS A 19 -8.17 -4.07 7.02
C HIS A 19 -8.21 -4.38 8.51
N GLY A 20 -8.61 -3.40 9.32
CA GLY A 20 -8.69 -3.57 10.76
C GLY A 20 -7.37 -3.39 11.50
N GLN A 21 -6.28 -3.09 10.79
CA GLN A 21 -5.00 -2.80 11.41
C GLN A 21 -4.82 -1.29 11.55
N TYR A 22 -4.33 -0.87 12.71
CA TYR A 22 -4.13 0.54 13.03
C TYR A 22 -2.76 0.73 13.66
N ASP A 23 -2.19 1.94 13.50
CA ASP A 23 -0.95 2.28 14.19
C ASP A 23 -1.26 2.73 15.63
N LYS A 24 -0.23 3.15 16.36
CA LYS A 24 -0.35 3.56 17.77
C LYS A 24 -1.27 4.77 17.96
N LEU A 25 -1.46 5.57 16.93
CA LEU A 25 -2.31 6.75 16.96
C LEU A 25 -3.73 6.46 16.50
N GLY A 26 -4.03 5.22 16.12
CA GLY A 26 -5.34 4.85 15.62
C GLY A 26 -5.56 5.14 14.16
N VAL A 27 -4.50 5.43 13.41
CA VAL A 27 -4.58 5.67 11.97
C VAL A 27 -4.55 4.33 11.24
N PRO A 28 -5.42 4.13 10.23
CA PRO A 28 -5.41 2.88 9.46
C PRO A 28 -4.02 2.58 8.90
N TYR A 29 -3.54 1.37 9.15
CA TYR A 29 -2.18 0.98 8.79
C TYR A 29 -1.91 1.08 7.28
N VAL A 30 -2.92 0.85 6.45
CA VAL A 30 -2.78 0.89 4.99
C VAL A 30 -2.24 2.25 4.48
N LEU A 31 -2.42 3.32 5.25
CA LEU A 31 -1.93 4.64 4.86
C LEU A 31 -0.41 4.73 4.83
N HIS A 32 0.30 3.85 5.56
CA HIS A 32 1.77 3.85 5.56
C HIS A 32 2.35 3.42 4.22
N PRO A 33 2.01 2.22 3.68
CA PRO A 33 2.53 1.85 2.37
C PRO A 33 2.02 2.78 1.25
N VAL A 34 0.79 3.29 1.37
CA VAL A 34 0.27 4.23 0.39
C VAL A 34 1.09 5.53 0.38
N ALA A 35 1.44 6.05 1.55
CA ALA A 35 2.25 7.27 1.65
C ALA A 35 3.62 7.09 1.00
N VAL A 36 4.25 5.92 1.20
CA VAL A 36 5.53 5.60 0.55
C VAL A 36 5.34 5.51 -0.97
N ALA A 37 4.28 4.83 -1.40
CA ALA A 37 4.00 4.65 -2.83
C ALA A 37 3.75 5.97 -3.55
N GLU A 38 3.16 6.94 -2.87
CA GLU A 38 2.88 8.25 -3.47
C GLU A 38 4.15 9.02 -3.85
N GLN A 39 5.28 8.68 -3.23
CA GLN A 39 6.56 9.29 -3.54
C GLN A 39 7.26 8.63 -4.73
N MET A 40 6.73 7.52 -5.22
CA MET A 40 7.32 6.79 -6.32
C MET A 40 6.80 7.29 -7.66
N THR A 41 7.60 7.13 -8.71
CA THR A 41 7.31 7.70 -10.03
C THR A 41 6.97 6.66 -11.09
N THR A 42 7.33 5.40 -10.88
CA THR A 42 7.05 4.33 -11.84
C THR A 42 6.06 3.33 -11.26
N GLU A 43 5.34 2.64 -12.15
CA GLU A 43 4.38 1.62 -11.72
C GLU A 43 5.07 0.53 -10.90
N LYS A 44 6.24 0.07 -11.34
CA LYS A 44 6.98 -0.97 -10.64
C LYS A 44 7.34 -0.54 -9.22
N GLU A 45 7.84 0.67 -9.06
CA GLU A 45 8.19 1.19 -7.74
C GLU A 45 6.98 1.33 -6.84
N ILE A 46 5.86 1.78 -7.39
CA ILE A 46 4.61 1.92 -6.65
C ILE A 46 4.14 0.55 -6.15
N LEU A 47 4.16 -0.46 -7.01
CA LEU A 47 3.75 -1.81 -6.63
C LEU A 47 4.65 -2.39 -5.55
N VAL A 48 5.96 -2.21 -5.65
CA VAL A 48 6.91 -2.66 -4.63
C VAL A 48 6.62 -1.97 -3.30
N ALA A 49 6.41 -0.66 -3.31
CA ALA A 49 6.12 0.08 -2.09
C ALA A 49 4.82 -0.38 -1.43
N LEU A 50 3.78 -0.62 -2.23
CA LEU A 50 2.49 -1.08 -1.70
C LEU A 50 2.56 -2.48 -1.09
N LEU A 51 3.38 -3.36 -1.68
CA LEU A 51 3.41 -4.77 -1.29
C LEU A 51 4.48 -5.13 -0.27
N HIS A 52 5.43 -4.25 0.01
CA HIS A 52 6.58 -4.64 0.86
C HIS A 52 6.16 -5.06 2.27
N ASP A 53 5.20 -4.38 2.89
CA ASP A 53 4.73 -4.74 4.22
C ASP A 53 3.92 -6.03 4.23
N VAL A 54 3.21 -6.30 3.13
CA VAL A 54 2.45 -7.54 3.01
C VAL A 54 3.40 -8.74 3.00
N VAL A 55 4.51 -8.62 2.28
CA VAL A 55 5.50 -9.69 2.19
C VAL A 55 6.20 -9.90 3.54
N GLU A 56 6.53 -8.82 4.24
CA GLU A 56 7.23 -8.92 5.53
C GLU A 56 6.36 -9.50 6.63
N ASP A 57 5.07 -9.20 6.62
CA ASP A 57 4.14 -9.64 7.67
C ASP A 57 3.63 -11.06 7.47
N THR A 58 3.93 -11.66 6.33
CA THR A 58 3.57 -13.05 6.06
C THR A 58 4.81 -13.92 6.01
#